data_275be4053612e2b371fb64170999fe19
#
_entry.id   275be4053612e2b371fb64170999fe19
#
_cell.length_a   1.000
_cell.length_b   1.000
_cell.length_c   1.000
_cell.angle_alpha   90.00
_cell.angle_beta   90.00
_cell.angle_gamma   90.00
#
_symmetry.space_group_name_H-M   'P 1'
#
loop_
_entity.id
_entity.type
_entity.pdbx_description
1 polymer ?
#
loop_
_entity_poly.entity_id
_entity_poly.type
_entity_poly.pdbx_seq_one_letter_code
_entity_poly.pdbx_strand_id
1 'polypeptide(L)'
;MPVSLDGKLVVAISSRAVFDFEEENRVFERDDDAAYMALQRERLEQPAPPGVAGALVKKLVAFDGPAGTEAQRRVEVVVVSRNDPVSGLRVFRSARHAGLRLERGVFTRGRTPWPYLTPLKANLFLSANSDDVRAALDAGFPAARVF
;
A
#
# COMPACT_ATOMS: atom_id res chain seq x y z
N MET A 1 2.77 -20.21 -12.63
CA MET A 1 1.43 -19.79 -13.08
C MET A 1 1.21 -18.34 -12.72
N PRO A 2 0.72 -17.52 -13.63
CA PRO A 2 0.38 -16.14 -13.28
C PRO A 2 -0.75 -16.15 -12.26
N VAL A 3 -0.62 -15.29 -11.25
CA VAL A 3 -1.64 -15.14 -10.21
C VAL A 3 -2.76 -14.28 -10.76
N SER A 4 -3.99 -14.75 -10.64
CA SER A 4 -5.18 -13.97 -10.97
C SER A 4 -5.77 -13.32 -9.74
N LEU A 5 -6.15 -12.05 -9.86
CA LEU A 5 -6.93 -11.34 -8.85
C LEU A 5 -8.44 -11.41 -9.12
N ASP A 6 -8.84 -12.17 -10.15
CA ASP A 6 -10.24 -12.39 -10.48
C ASP A 6 -11.00 -13.09 -9.35
N GLY A 7 -12.20 -12.63 -9.05
CA GLY A 7 -13.05 -13.22 -8.04
C GLY A 7 -12.61 -12.96 -6.59
N LYS A 8 -11.54 -12.19 -6.37
CA LYS A 8 -11.07 -11.80 -5.05
C LYS A 8 -11.61 -10.43 -4.65
N LEU A 9 -11.75 -10.20 -3.36
CA LEU A 9 -11.88 -8.85 -2.83
C LEU A 9 -10.48 -8.20 -2.82
N VAL A 10 -10.26 -7.27 -3.71
CA VAL A 10 -8.98 -6.55 -3.82
C VAL A 10 -9.12 -5.17 -3.18
N VAL A 11 -8.36 -4.94 -2.13
CA VAL A 11 -8.25 -3.65 -1.46
C VAL A 11 -6.88 -3.04 -1.79
N ALA A 12 -6.90 -1.95 -2.54
CA ALA A 12 -5.71 -1.16 -2.80
C ALA A 12 -5.52 -0.15 -1.66
N ILE A 13 -4.31 -0.01 -1.15
CA ILE A 13 -4.05 0.82 0.01
C ILE A 13 -2.72 1.55 -0.13
N SER A 14 -2.67 2.81 0.30
CA SER A 14 -1.42 3.58 0.31
C SER A 14 -0.47 3.08 1.42
N SER A 15 0.83 3.21 1.18
CA SER A 15 1.86 2.80 2.15
C SER A 15 1.73 3.54 3.48
N ARG A 16 1.41 4.83 3.45
CA ARG A 16 1.22 5.66 4.66
C ARG A 16 -0.01 5.29 5.48
N ALA A 17 -0.98 4.64 4.88
CA ALA A 17 -2.14 4.13 5.61
C ALA A 17 -1.78 2.86 6.40
N VAL A 18 -0.94 2.00 5.83
CA VAL A 18 -0.52 0.73 6.47
C VAL A 18 0.54 0.95 7.53
N PHE A 19 1.53 1.81 7.25
CA PHE A 19 2.65 2.11 8.13
C PHE A 19 2.78 3.60 8.39
N ASP A 20 3.30 3.94 9.57
CA ASP A 20 3.62 5.33 9.90
C ASP A 20 4.94 5.73 9.24
N PHE A 21 4.82 6.54 8.19
CA PHE A 21 5.92 7.17 7.46
C PHE A 21 5.85 8.70 7.53
N GLU A 22 5.26 9.25 8.58
CA GLU A 22 5.04 10.69 8.68
C GLU A 22 6.34 11.51 8.69
N GLU A 23 7.38 11.00 9.34
CA GLU A 23 8.68 11.65 9.34
C GLU A 23 9.30 11.66 7.94
N GLU A 24 9.28 10.52 7.27
CA GLU A 24 9.78 10.38 5.89
C GLU A 24 8.95 11.21 4.92
N ASN A 25 7.62 11.24 5.09
CA ASN A 25 6.75 12.04 4.25
C ASN A 25 7.03 13.54 4.35
N ARG A 26 7.40 14.05 5.52
CA ARG A 26 7.81 15.46 5.67
C ARG A 26 9.04 15.81 4.82
N VAL A 27 9.95 14.87 4.65
CA VAL A 27 11.10 15.04 3.74
C VAL A 27 10.62 15.03 2.30
N PHE A 28 9.73 14.13 1.94
CA PHE A 28 9.15 14.05 0.60
C PHE A 28 8.40 15.35 0.21
N GLU A 29 7.62 15.91 1.11
CA GLU A 29 6.85 17.15 0.88
C GLU A 29 7.72 18.40 0.68
N ARG A 30 9.00 18.33 1.02
CA ARG A 30 9.97 19.41 0.77
C ARG A 30 10.59 19.35 -0.64
N ASP A 31 10.05 18.52 -1.53
CA ASP A 31 10.56 18.28 -2.88
C ASP A 31 12.03 17.82 -2.92
N ASP A 32 12.47 17.11 -1.90
CA ASP A 32 13.81 16.53 -1.84
C ASP A 32 13.73 15.00 -1.97
N ASP A 33 13.50 14.54 -3.19
CA ASP A 33 13.42 13.12 -3.52
C ASP A 33 14.71 12.37 -3.15
N ALA A 34 15.85 12.99 -3.35
CA ALA A 34 17.15 12.37 -3.05
C ALA A 34 17.32 12.16 -1.55
N ALA A 35 16.99 13.16 -0.72
CA ALA A 35 17.03 13.04 0.74
C ALA A 35 15.99 12.02 1.24
N TYR A 36 14.80 12.01 0.66
CA TYR A 36 13.77 11.02 0.99
C TYR A 36 14.23 9.58 0.69
N MET A 37 14.78 9.33 -0.49
CA MET A 37 15.31 8.02 -0.87
C MET A 37 16.49 7.59 0.00
N ALA A 38 17.38 8.52 0.33
CA ALA A 38 18.52 8.27 1.22
C ALA A 38 18.05 7.88 2.63
N LEU A 39 17.06 8.59 3.18
CA LEU A 39 16.48 8.29 4.49
C LEU A 39 15.81 6.91 4.51
N GLN A 40 15.02 6.59 3.48
CA GLN A 40 14.39 5.28 3.38
C GLN A 40 15.41 4.15 3.23
N ARG A 41 16.49 4.36 2.50
CA ARG A 41 17.58 3.40 2.36
C ARG A 41 18.31 3.18 3.68
N GLU A 42 18.62 4.25 4.41
CA GLU A 42 19.23 4.18 5.74
C GLU A 42 18.37 3.40 6.74
N ARG A 43 17.05 3.59 6.66
CA ARG A 43 16.08 2.94 7.55
C ARG A 43 15.54 1.61 7.03
N LEU A 44 16.10 1.08 5.95
CA LEU A 44 15.55 -0.09 5.25
C LEU A 44 15.39 -1.31 6.16
N GLU A 45 16.32 -1.52 7.10
CA GLU A 45 16.27 -2.64 8.06
C GLU A 45 15.49 -2.28 9.34
N GLN A 46 14.98 -1.06 9.45
CA GLN A 46 14.17 -0.63 10.59
C GLN A 46 12.69 -0.78 10.22
N PRO A 47 11.95 -1.70 10.87
CA PRO A 47 10.51 -1.83 10.59
C PRO A 47 9.78 -0.53 10.88
N ALA A 48 8.93 -0.10 9.96
CA ALA A 48 8.08 1.05 10.20
C ALA A 48 6.98 0.70 11.22
N PRO A 49 6.61 1.62 12.11
CA PRO A 49 5.48 1.43 13.01
C PRO A 49 4.16 1.25 12.23
N PRO A 50 3.15 0.59 12.80
CA PRO A 50 1.86 0.48 12.15
C PRO A 50 1.21 1.86 11.99
N GLY A 51 0.61 2.09 10.81
CA GLY A 51 -0.19 3.26 10.51
C GLY A 51 -1.65 3.10 10.93
N VAL A 52 -2.47 4.09 10.61
CA VAL A 52 -3.89 4.16 11.02
C VAL A 52 -4.71 2.97 10.51
N ALA A 53 -4.39 2.42 9.35
CA ALA A 53 -5.06 1.26 8.78
C ALA A 53 -4.34 -0.07 9.02
N GLY A 54 -3.26 -0.08 9.78
CA GLY A 54 -2.49 -1.31 10.04
C GLY A 54 -3.33 -2.43 10.65
N ALA A 55 -4.18 -2.10 11.62
CA ALA A 55 -5.09 -3.07 12.24
C ALA A 55 -6.14 -3.59 11.26
N LEU A 56 -6.66 -2.75 10.38
CA LEU A 56 -7.60 -3.16 9.34
C LEU A 56 -6.95 -4.12 8.35
N VAL A 57 -5.76 -3.80 7.87
CA VAL A 57 -5.00 -4.66 6.95
C VAL A 57 -4.73 -6.02 7.57
N LYS A 58 -4.33 -6.05 8.84
CA LYS A 58 -4.12 -7.30 9.58
C LYS A 58 -5.38 -8.17 9.58
N LYS A 59 -6.54 -7.58 9.82
CA LYS A 59 -7.82 -8.30 9.79
C LYS A 59 -8.21 -8.77 8.39
N LEU A 60 -7.99 -7.93 7.38
CA LEU A 60 -8.28 -8.29 6.00
C LEU A 60 -7.44 -9.48 5.53
N VAL A 61 -6.13 -9.47 5.76
CA VAL A 61 -5.27 -10.59 5.35
C VAL A 61 -5.49 -11.85 6.16
N ALA A 62 -5.98 -11.73 7.40
CA ALA A 62 -6.33 -12.86 8.25
C ALA A 62 -7.66 -13.54 7.88
N PHE A 63 -8.46 -12.90 7.03
CA PHE A 63 -9.80 -13.39 6.67
C PHE A 63 -9.77 -14.77 5.99
N ASP A 64 -8.71 -15.08 5.27
CA ASP A 64 -8.53 -16.37 4.58
C ASP A 64 -7.95 -17.47 5.49
N GLY A 65 -7.63 -17.15 6.73
CA GLY A 65 -6.98 -18.08 7.65
C GLY A 65 -5.53 -18.38 7.31
N PRO A 66 -4.84 -19.20 8.13
CA PRO A 66 -3.40 -19.40 7.99
C PRO A 66 -2.98 -20.38 6.88
N ALA A 67 -3.87 -21.17 6.32
CA ALA A 67 -3.54 -22.34 5.51
C ALA A 67 -3.93 -22.27 4.02
N GLY A 68 -4.41 -21.11 3.55
CA GLY A 68 -4.86 -20.98 2.16
C GLY A 68 -3.68 -20.91 1.17
N THR A 69 -3.74 -21.68 0.09
CA THR A 69 -2.87 -21.42 -1.08
C THR A 69 -3.25 -20.08 -1.70
N GLU A 70 -2.33 -19.48 -2.46
CA GLU A 70 -2.60 -18.21 -3.12
C GLU A 70 -3.87 -18.23 -3.99
N ALA A 71 -4.11 -19.34 -4.68
CA ALA A 71 -5.31 -19.53 -5.48
C ALA A 71 -6.61 -19.59 -4.66
N GLN A 72 -6.53 -20.02 -3.41
CA GLN A 72 -7.69 -20.16 -2.51
C GLN A 72 -7.99 -18.88 -1.72
N ARG A 73 -7.08 -17.89 -1.74
CA ARG A 73 -7.27 -16.63 -1.03
C ARG A 73 -8.41 -15.83 -1.63
N ARG A 74 -9.30 -15.34 -0.79
CA ARG A 74 -10.47 -14.54 -1.18
C ARG A 74 -10.21 -13.05 -1.08
N VAL A 75 -9.25 -12.65 -0.27
CA VAL A 75 -8.89 -11.25 -0.02
C VAL A 75 -7.45 -11.01 -0.41
N GLU A 76 -7.24 -9.95 -1.15
CA GLU A 76 -5.90 -9.46 -1.52
C GLU A 76 -5.77 -7.99 -1.15
N VAL A 77 -4.73 -7.65 -0.42
CA VAL A 77 -4.37 -6.25 -0.13
C VAL A 77 -3.16 -5.90 -0.99
N VAL A 78 -3.30 -4.88 -1.81
CA VAL A 78 -2.27 -4.40 -2.73
C VAL A 78 -1.85 -3.00 -2.33
N VAL A 79 -0.56 -2.76 -2.18
CA VAL A 79 -0.06 -1.41 -1.89
C VAL A 79 -0.01 -0.62 -3.20
N VAL A 80 -0.65 0.55 -3.22
CA VAL A 80 -0.60 1.48 -4.36
C VAL A 80 -0.23 2.86 -3.82
N SER A 81 0.97 3.31 -4.12
CA SER A 81 1.54 4.47 -3.45
C SER A 81 2.37 5.33 -4.39
N ARG A 82 2.47 6.62 -4.05
CA ARG A 82 3.32 7.58 -4.77
C ARG A 82 4.82 7.41 -4.49
N ASN A 83 5.19 6.52 -3.60
CA ASN A 83 6.58 6.27 -3.25
C ASN A 83 7.40 5.75 -4.44
N ASP A 84 8.70 5.77 -4.28
CA ASP A 84 9.66 5.13 -5.17
C ASP A 84 9.88 3.65 -4.79
N PRO A 85 10.54 2.85 -5.66
CA PRO A 85 10.80 1.43 -5.37
C PRO A 85 11.66 1.15 -4.13
N VAL A 86 12.55 2.06 -3.73
CA VAL A 86 13.37 1.89 -2.51
C VAL A 86 12.48 1.96 -1.28
N SER A 87 11.59 2.94 -1.23
CA SER A 87 10.58 3.06 -0.18
C SER A 87 9.63 1.87 -0.18
N GLY A 88 9.28 1.38 -1.36
CA GLY A 88 8.49 0.17 -1.55
C GLY A 88 9.12 -1.06 -0.93
N LEU A 89 10.44 -1.22 -1.06
CA LEU A 89 11.15 -2.32 -0.43
C LEU A 89 11.03 -2.27 1.10
N ARG A 90 11.14 -1.08 1.69
CA ARG A 90 10.93 -0.90 3.14
C ARG A 90 9.50 -1.27 3.57
N VAL A 91 8.49 -0.94 2.77
CA VAL A 91 7.10 -1.35 3.00
C VAL A 91 6.99 -2.87 3.09
N PHE A 92 7.54 -3.60 2.13
CA PHE A 92 7.49 -5.05 2.12
C PHE A 92 8.29 -5.69 3.25
N ARG A 93 9.44 -5.13 3.62
CA ARG A 93 10.23 -5.61 4.77
C ARG A 93 9.49 -5.37 6.09
N SER A 94 8.87 -4.20 6.24
CA SER A 94 8.05 -3.89 7.41
C SER A 94 6.84 -4.82 7.51
N ALA A 95 6.19 -5.13 6.40
CA ALA A 95 5.08 -6.07 6.34
C ALA A 95 5.51 -7.47 6.77
N ARG A 96 6.64 -7.95 6.26
CA ARG A 96 7.20 -9.25 6.65
C ARG A 96 7.51 -9.30 8.14
N HIS A 97 8.12 -8.26 8.69
CA HIS A 97 8.41 -8.17 10.12
C HIS A 97 7.12 -8.20 10.97
N ALA A 98 6.08 -7.52 10.51
CA ALA A 98 4.77 -7.49 11.19
C ALA A 98 3.92 -8.76 10.96
N GLY A 99 4.40 -9.72 10.17
CA GLY A 99 3.64 -10.91 9.82
C GLY A 99 2.45 -10.63 8.91
N LEU A 100 2.49 -9.52 8.17
CA LEU A 100 1.45 -9.13 7.23
C LEU A 100 1.77 -9.68 5.83
N ARG A 101 0.78 -10.30 5.21
CA ARG A 101 0.86 -10.78 3.83
C ARG A 101 0.57 -9.63 2.86
N LEU A 102 1.59 -8.85 2.55
CA LEU A 102 1.58 -7.85 1.50
C LEU A 102 2.64 -8.23 0.47
N GLU A 103 2.21 -8.72 -0.67
CA GLU A 103 3.11 -9.32 -1.68
C GLU A 103 3.11 -8.55 -2.99
N ARG A 104 2.18 -7.62 -3.17
CA ARG A 104 2.04 -6.84 -4.40
C ARG A 104 1.98 -5.36 -4.11
N GLY A 105 2.61 -4.58 -4.97
CA GLY A 105 2.59 -3.14 -4.85
C GLY A 105 2.91 -2.44 -6.16
N VAL A 106 2.37 -1.23 -6.30
CA VAL A 106 2.70 -0.29 -7.36
C VAL A 106 3.22 0.98 -6.72
N PHE A 107 4.39 1.41 -7.14
CA PHE A 107 5.07 2.61 -6.63
C PHE A 107 5.29 3.57 -7.79
N THR A 108 4.58 4.69 -7.77
CA THR A 108 4.40 5.55 -8.95
C THR A 108 5.40 6.69 -9.06
N ARG A 109 6.28 6.89 -8.09
CA ARG A 109 7.23 8.02 -8.03
C ARG A 109 6.53 9.36 -8.22
N GLY A 110 5.56 9.65 -7.39
CA GLY A 110 4.83 10.92 -7.38
C GLY A 110 3.63 11.02 -8.32
N ARG A 111 3.43 10.07 -9.21
CA ARG A 111 2.25 10.07 -10.09
C ARG A 111 1.00 9.63 -9.33
N THR A 112 -0.14 10.13 -9.79
CA THR A 112 -1.43 9.74 -9.21
C THR A 112 -1.68 8.23 -9.38
N PRO A 113 -2.11 7.51 -8.32
CA PRO A 113 -2.20 6.05 -8.36
C PRO A 113 -3.47 5.49 -9.00
N TRP A 114 -4.55 6.26 -9.16
CA TRP A 114 -5.84 5.72 -9.62
C TRP A 114 -5.80 4.97 -10.96
N PRO A 115 -4.95 5.31 -11.96
CA PRO A 115 -4.92 4.56 -13.22
C PRO A 115 -4.52 3.09 -13.06
N TYR A 116 -3.90 2.73 -11.95
CA TYR A 116 -3.48 1.35 -11.66
C TYR A 116 -4.56 0.51 -10.99
N LEU A 117 -5.66 1.11 -10.53
CA LEU A 117 -6.73 0.41 -9.83
C LEU A 117 -7.48 -0.58 -10.74
N THR A 118 -7.74 -0.21 -11.99
CA THR A 118 -8.40 -1.09 -12.96
C THR A 118 -7.58 -2.33 -13.30
N PRO A 119 -6.28 -2.22 -13.68
CA PRO A 119 -5.45 -3.40 -13.93
C PRO A 119 -5.31 -4.32 -12.74
N LEU A 120 -5.32 -3.77 -11.52
CA LEU A 120 -5.28 -4.54 -10.28
C LEU A 120 -6.63 -5.14 -9.89
N LYS A 121 -7.69 -4.81 -10.62
CA LYS A 121 -9.07 -5.23 -10.29
C LYS A 121 -9.48 -4.83 -8.88
N ALA A 122 -9.01 -3.65 -8.43
CA ALA A 122 -9.31 -3.14 -7.10
C ALA A 122 -10.80 -2.85 -6.93
N ASN A 123 -11.33 -3.28 -5.80
CA ASN A 123 -12.72 -3.04 -5.41
C ASN A 123 -12.87 -1.83 -4.50
N LEU A 124 -11.81 -1.49 -3.77
CA LEU A 124 -11.77 -0.36 -2.86
C LEU A 124 -10.35 0.20 -2.80
N PHE A 125 -10.24 1.53 -2.79
CA PHE A 125 -8.98 2.23 -2.58
C PHE A 125 -9.00 3.00 -1.28
N LEU A 126 -8.05 2.72 -0.40
CA LEU A 126 -7.85 3.41 0.88
C LEU A 126 -6.52 4.16 0.85
N SER A 127 -6.55 5.45 1.14
CA SER A 127 -5.33 6.27 1.13
C SER A 127 -5.33 7.29 2.26
N ALA A 128 -4.14 7.62 2.75
CA ALA A 128 -3.94 8.76 3.64
C ALA A 128 -3.87 10.09 2.88
N ASN A 129 -3.75 10.06 1.57
CA ASN A 129 -3.69 11.24 0.71
C ASN A 129 -5.08 11.59 0.16
N SER A 130 -5.60 12.77 0.55
CA SER A 130 -6.94 13.20 0.17
C SER A 130 -7.08 13.47 -1.32
N ASP A 131 -6.05 13.95 -2.00
CA ASP A 131 -6.09 14.24 -3.43
C ASP A 131 -6.15 12.96 -4.25
N ASP A 132 -5.45 11.93 -3.84
CA ASP A 132 -5.51 10.60 -4.47
C ASP A 132 -6.89 9.96 -4.32
N VAL A 133 -7.51 10.11 -3.15
CA VAL A 133 -8.87 9.63 -2.90
C VAL A 133 -9.87 10.37 -3.79
N ARG A 134 -9.76 11.69 -3.86
CA ARG A 134 -10.64 12.51 -4.70
C ARG A 134 -10.50 12.11 -6.17
N ALA A 135 -9.28 11.99 -6.67
CA ALA A 135 -9.02 11.60 -8.06
C ALA A 135 -9.60 10.22 -8.40
N ALA A 136 -9.50 9.26 -7.48
CA ALA A 136 -10.10 7.94 -7.65
C ALA A 136 -11.63 7.99 -7.68
N LEU A 137 -12.26 8.76 -6.78
CA LEU A 137 -13.71 8.96 -6.75
C LEU A 137 -14.21 9.63 -8.03
N ASP A 138 -13.52 10.68 -8.50
CA ASP A 138 -13.85 11.37 -9.74
C ASP A 138 -13.75 10.43 -10.97
N ALA A 139 -12.87 9.46 -10.91
CA ALA A 139 -12.72 8.42 -11.93
C ALA A 139 -13.72 7.25 -11.78
N GLY A 140 -14.60 7.29 -10.77
CA GLY A 140 -15.64 6.29 -10.55
C GLY A 140 -15.24 5.10 -9.69
N PHE A 141 -14.09 5.15 -9.00
CA PHE A 141 -13.66 4.08 -8.10
C PHE A 141 -14.13 4.31 -6.67
N PRO A 142 -14.63 3.25 -5.99
CA PRO A 142 -14.86 3.32 -4.54
C PRO A 142 -13.55 3.63 -3.82
N ALA A 143 -13.52 4.72 -3.09
CA ALA A 143 -12.33 5.15 -2.37
C ALA A 143 -12.70 5.88 -1.08
N ALA A 144 -11.81 5.79 -0.08
CA ALA A 144 -11.96 6.50 1.18
C ALA A 144 -10.60 6.93 1.73
N ARG A 145 -10.62 8.07 2.41
CA ARG A 145 -9.46 8.53 3.16
C ARG A 145 -9.44 7.87 4.52
N VAL A 146 -8.24 7.47 4.97
CA VAL A 146 -7.95 7.01 6.33
C VAL A 146 -7.05 8.02 7.04
N PHE A 147 -7.35 8.35 8.30
CA PHE A 147 -6.64 9.35 9.10
C PHE A 147 -6.87 9.12 10.60
#